data_c271118880a6541793bb40c9b795087a
#
_entry.id   c271118880a6541793bb40c9b795087a
#
_cell.length_a   1.000
_cell.length_b   1.000
_cell.length_c   1.000
_cell.angle_alpha   90.00
_cell.angle_beta   90.00
_cell.angle_gamma   90.00
#
_symmetry.space_group_name_H-M   'P 1'
#
loop_
_entity.id
_entity.type
_entity.pdbx_description
1 polymer ?
#
loop_
_entity_poly.entity_id
_entity_poly.type
_entity_poly.pdbx_seq_one_letter_code
_entity_poly.pdbx_strand_id
1 'polypeptide(L)'
;MDKLKERITKVSIDRLTVIGSIIDTQAFQRNVINDYNITEKLLPYSPNTGYHQSLKLVEGLGHIDIDNREDIVRYEYNPNTVAPSQKFYVELIINQLKNIVFSRVDIATDFNLDGFNDFDFQCTRPVSETHFLGTTKKIQTKYYGARNSDMFYRLYDKTIEQQEKGKVDVPQAWWRLEVQLNNKRIVDDFLYNEFTPFYDMIVGRYEGFDESFFSKCKNMKDFLFFKEVYIHRNYLDRLSRREKEGFNKMKKE
;
A
#
# COMPACT_ATOMS: atom_id res chain seq x y z
N MET A 1 -18.25 8.67 -3.42
CA MET A 1 -17.22 7.79 -4.03
C MET A 1 -16.65 8.36 -5.33
N ASP A 2 -17.47 8.90 -6.21
CA ASP A 2 -17.01 9.37 -7.53
C ASP A 2 -16.01 10.53 -7.45
N LYS A 3 -16.21 11.49 -6.54
CA LYS A 3 -15.32 12.67 -6.39
C LYS A 3 -13.85 12.33 -6.04
N LEU A 4 -13.60 11.23 -5.35
CA LEU A 4 -12.22 10.82 -5.03
C LEU A 4 -11.58 10.10 -6.22
N LYS A 5 -12.34 9.30 -6.96
CA LYS A 5 -11.82 8.65 -8.18
C LYS A 5 -11.33 9.67 -9.19
N GLU A 6 -12.02 10.81 -9.31
CA GLU A 6 -11.62 11.93 -10.17
C GLU A 6 -10.31 12.61 -9.74
N ARG A 7 -9.87 12.37 -8.49
CA ARG A 7 -8.64 12.94 -7.93
C ARG A 7 -7.43 12.01 -8.03
N ILE A 8 -7.63 10.78 -8.50
CA ILE A 8 -6.53 9.85 -8.75
C ILE A 8 -5.71 10.36 -9.93
N THR A 9 -4.42 10.57 -9.68
CA THR A 9 -3.48 11.04 -10.71
C THR A 9 -2.65 9.89 -11.28
N LYS A 10 -2.41 8.85 -10.47
CA LYS A 10 -1.61 7.69 -10.88
C LYS A 10 -1.95 6.47 -10.01
N VAL A 11 -1.93 5.30 -10.65
CA VAL A 11 -1.87 4.00 -9.96
C VAL A 11 -0.65 3.24 -10.48
N SER A 12 0.12 2.63 -9.58
CA SER A 12 1.35 1.92 -9.94
C SER A 12 1.65 0.79 -8.97
N ILE A 13 2.48 -0.17 -9.41
CA ILE A 13 3.06 -1.18 -8.54
C ILE A 13 4.43 -0.68 -8.11
N ASP A 14 4.60 -0.38 -6.82
CA ASP A 14 5.85 0.16 -6.27
C ASP A 14 6.79 -0.95 -5.76
N ARG A 15 6.28 -2.16 -5.59
CA ARG A 15 7.06 -3.34 -5.20
C ARG A 15 6.40 -4.61 -5.68
N LEU A 16 7.22 -5.50 -6.20
CA LEU A 16 6.83 -6.86 -6.54
C LEU A 16 7.88 -7.83 -5.97
N THR A 17 7.43 -8.86 -5.26
CA THR A 17 8.30 -9.90 -4.72
C THR A 17 7.93 -11.25 -5.30
N VAL A 18 8.89 -11.86 -5.94
CA VAL A 18 8.81 -13.19 -6.58
C VAL A 18 9.65 -14.18 -5.77
N ILE A 19 9.10 -15.36 -5.51
CA ILE A 19 9.85 -16.49 -4.92
C ILE A 19 9.79 -17.64 -5.91
N GLY A 20 10.91 -18.31 -6.11
CA GLY A 20 11.00 -19.48 -6.97
C GLY A 20 12.24 -20.32 -6.70
N SER A 21 12.28 -21.52 -7.24
CA SER A 21 13.48 -22.37 -7.18
C SER A 21 14.33 -22.15 -8.43
N ILE A 22 15.64 -22.18 -8.29
CA ILE A 22 16.57 -22.08 -9.42
C ILE A 22 16.38 -23.30 -10.35
N ILE A 23 16.29 -23.07 -11.66
CA ILE A 23 16.15 -24.14 -12.66
C ILE A 23 17.49 -24.86 -12.85
N ASP A 24 18.55 -24.07 -13.06
CA ASP A 24 19.92 -24.52 -13.29
C ASP A 24 20.88 -23.61 -12.51
N THR A 25 21.48 -24.15 -11.46
CA THR A 25 22.37 -23.40 -10.57
C THR A 25 23.59 -22.86 -11.31
N GLN A 26 24.14 -23.60 -12.29
CA GLN A 26 25.31 -23.14 -13.06
C GLN A 26 24.92 -22.00 -14.02
N ALA A 27 23.77 -22.12 -14.65
CA ALA A 27 23.25 -21.05 -15.51
C ALA A 27 22.93 -19.81 -14.70
N PHE A 28 22.30 -19.96 -13.53
CA PHE A 28 21.99 -18.85 -12.62
C PHE A 28 23.27 -18.16 -12.13
N GLN A 29 24.29 -18.96 -11.74
CA GLN A 29 25.60 -18.45 -11.35
C GLN A 29 26.24 -17.60 -12.46
N ARG A 30 26.22 -18.09 -13.69
CA ARG A 30 26.82 -17.41 -14.84
C ARG A 30 26.02 -16.20 -15.30
N ASN A 31 24.69 -16.34 -15.42
CA ASN A 31 23.84 -15.35 -16.09
C ASN A 31 23.30 -14.28 -15.16
N VAL A 32 23.35 -14.49 -13.84
CA VAL A 32 22.83 -13.55 -12.84
C VAL A 32 23.91 -13.14 -11.85
N ILE A 33 24.51 -14.08 -11.12
CA ILE A 33 25.46 -13.74 -10.04
C ILE A 33 26.73 -13.11 -10.59
N ASN A 34 27.27 -13.65 -11.65
CA ASN A 34 28.55 -13.21 -12.26
C ASN A 34 28.36 -12.19 -13.39
N ASP A 35 27.13 -11.84 -13.74
CA ASP A 35 26.87 -10.80 -14.73
C ASP A 35 26.89 -9.42 -14.07
N TYR A 36 27.92 -8.62 -14.36
CA TYR A 36 28.07 -7.26 -13.82
C TYR A 36 27.04 -6.25 -14.38
N ASN A 37 26.30 -6.60 -15.43
CA ASN A 37 25.17 -5.79 -15.88
C ASN A 37 23.92 -5.99 -15.01
N ILE A 38 23.90 -7.05 -14.21
CA ILE A 38 22.79 -7.41 -13.31
C ILE A 38 23.21 -7.22 -11.86
N THR A 39 24.32 -7.83 -11.46
CA THR A 39 24.77 -7.87 -10.07
C THR A 39 25.85 -6.83 -9.81
N GLU A 40 25.55 -5.88 -8.93
CA GLU A 40 26.51 -4.90 -8.42
C GLU A 40 27.41 -5.53 -7.36
N LYS A 41 26.79 -6.28 -6.42
CA LYS A 41 27.52 -6.85 -5.28
C LYS A 41 26.83 -8.08 -4.70
N LEU A 42 27.62 -9.11 -4.42
CA LEU A 42 27.23 -10.26 -3.61
C LEU A 42 27.53 -9.95 -2.12
N LEU A 43 26.53 -10.10 -1.27
CA LEU A 43 26.65 -9.99 0.19
C LEU A 43 26.63 -11.39 0.81
N PRO A 44 27.50 -11.69 1.78
CA PRO A 44 27.60 -13.01 2.40
C PRO A 44 26.46 -13.29 3.40
N TYR A 45 25.52 -12.37 3.55
CA TYR A 45 24.35 -12.50 4.44
C TYR A 45 23.14 -11.87 3.78
N SER A 46 21.95 -12.36 4.16
CA SER A 46 20.67 -11.74 3.80
C SER A 46 20.02 -11.08 5.02
N PRO A 47 19.42 -9.89 4.90
CA PRO A 47 18.62 -9.28 5.95
C PRO A 47 17.30 -10.01 6.17
N ASN A 48 16.88 -10.86 5.24
CA ASN A 48 15.62 -11.60 5.30
C ASN A 48 15.83 -12.98 5.95
N THR A 49 14.99 -13.31 6.91
CA THR A 49 15.03 -14.59 7.62
C THR A 49 14.81 -15.75 6.65
N GLY A 50 15.63 -16.80 6.75
CA GLY A 50 15.55 -17.98 5.91
C GLY A 50 16.44 -17.94 4.66
N TYR A 51 17.09 -16.80 4.39
CA TYR A 51 18.03 -16.66 3.27
C TYR A 51 19.45 -16.48 3.78
N HIS A 52 20.44 -17.02 3.04
CA HIS A 52 21.83 -17.04 3.46
C HIS A 52 22.69 -15.96 2.80
N GLN A 53 22.35 -15.59 1.57
CA GLN A 53 23.07 -14.59 0.78
C GLN A 53 22.10 -13.56 0.22
N SER A 54 22.63 -12.40 -0.15
CA SER A 54 21.89 -11.38 -0.88
C SER A 54 22.72 -10.82 -2.03
N LEU A 55 22.09 -10.62 -3.17
CA LEU A 55 22.64 -9.91 -4.31
C LEU A 55 22.08 -8.50 -4.34
N LYS A 56 22.95 -7.52 -4.22
CA LYS A 56 22.61 -6.15 -4.58
C LYS A 56 22.69 -6.04 -6.08
N LEU A 57 21.58 -5.76 -6.74
CA LEU A 57 21.55 -5.59 -8.19
C LEU A 57 21.85 -4.14 -8.58
N VAL A 58 22.20 -3.92 -9.85
CA VAL A 58 22.39 -2.57 -10.38
C VAL A 58 21.12 -1.74 -10.20
N GLU A 59 21.28 -0.42 -10.16
CA GLU A 59 20.18 0.50 -9.89
C GLU A 59 18.98 0.23 -10.81
N GLY A 60 17.79 0.17 -10.21
CA GLY A 60 16.54 -0.15 -10.90
C GLY A 60 16.14 -1.62 -10.90
N LEU A 61 17.06 -2.55 -10.78
CA LEU A 61 16.78 -4.00 -10.83
C LEU A 61 16.37 -4.61 -9.47
N GLY A 62 16.54 -3.89 -8.35
CA GLY A 62 16.16 -4.38 -7.03
C GLY A 62 17.21 -5.24 -6.34
N HIS A 63 16.77 -6.33 -5.68
CA HIS A 63 17.69 -7.25 -5.00
C HIS A 63 17.17 -8.69 -5.00
N ILE A 64 18.09 -9.62 -4.80
CA ILE A 64 17.82 -11.06 -4.72
C ILE A 64 18.37 -11.59 -3.40
N ASP A 65 17.56 -12.38 -2.69
CA ASP A 65 17.99 -13.18 -1.55
C ASP A 65 18.00 -14.64 -1.94
N ILE A 66 19.01 -15.40 -1.51
CA ILE A 66 19.24 -16.79 -1.90
C ILE A 66 19.29 -17.68 -0.65
N ASP A 67 18.50 -18.74 -0.64
CA ASP A 67 18.70 -19.89 0.22
C ASP A 67 19.47 -20.96 -0.53
N ASN A 68 20.76 -21.08 -0.20
CA ASN A 68 21.68 -22.02 -0.86
C ASN A 68 21.42 -23.50 -0.54
N ARG A 69 20.59 -23.80 0.47
CA ARG A 69 20.28 -25.18 0.87
C ARG A 69 19.17 -25.77 0.02
N GLU A 70 18.22 -24.94 -0.37
CA GLU A 70 17.02 -25.34 -1.11
C GLU A 70 16.98 -24.78 -2.54
N ASP A 71 18.04 -24.07 -2.98
CA ASP A 71 18.10 -23.35 -4.26
C ASP A 71 16.89 -22.42 -4.46
N ILE A 72 16.40 -21.84 -3.36
CA ILE A 72 15.27 -20.90 -3.39
C ILE A 72 15.79 -19.48 -3.50
N VAL A 73 15.14 -18.72 -4.36
CA VAL A 73 15.40 -17.30 -4.60
C VAL A 73 14.16 -16.48 -4.27
N ARG A 74 14.39 -15.38 -3.57
CA ARG A 74 13.44 -14.30 -3.38
C ARG A 74 13.96 -13.08 -4.15
N TYR A 75 13.27 -12.70 -5.21
CA TYR A 75 13.58 -11.53 -6.01
C TYR A 75 12.59 -10.42 -5.74
N GLU A 76 13.08 -9.24 -5.36
CA GLU A 76 12.26 -8.06 -5.07
C GLU A 76 12.73 -6.86 -5.89
N TYR A 77 11.80 -6.22 -6.59
CA TYR A 77 12.08 -5.02 -7.38
C TYR A 77 10.87 -4.06 -7.42
N ASN A 78 11.14 -2.83 -7.84
CA ASN A 78 10.10 -1.83 -8.09
C ASN A 78 9.93 -1.66 -9.61
N PRO A 79 8.79 -2.11 -10.20
CA PRO A 79 8.56 -2.00 -11.63
C PRO A 79 8.65 -0.57 -12.19
N ASN A 80 8.39 0.46 -11.35
CA ASN A 80 8.48 1.86 -11.78
C ASN A 80 9.92 2.39 -11.90
N THR A 81 10.89 1.73 -11.28
CA THR A 81 12.31 2.12 -11.33
C THR A 81 13.09 1.40 -12.40
N VAL A 82 12.54 0.32 -12.95
CA VAL A 82 13.17 -0.45 -14.04
C VAL A 82 13.15 0.39 -15.32
N ALA A 83 14.32 0.75 -15.81
CA ALA A 83 14.44 1.45 -17.08
C ALA A 83 13.97 0.56 -18.24
N PRO A 84 13.47 1.11 -19.36
CA PRO A 84 13.06 0.31 -20.52
C PRO A 84 14.14 -0.65 -21.03
N SER A 85 15.40 -0.22 -21.01
CA SER A 85 16.57 -1.04 -21.38
C SER A 85 16.88 -2.17 -20.38
N GLN A 86 16.35 -2.10 -19.16
CA GLN A 86 16.58 -3.09 -18.11
C GLN A 86 15.50 -4.17 -18.02
N LYS A 87 14.36 -4.00 -18.70
CA LYS A 87 13.26 -4.97 -18.65
C LYS A 87 13.70 -6.38 -19.03
N PHE A 88 14.58 -6.50 -20.01
CA PHE A 88 15.17 -7.78 -20.41
C PHE A 88 15.86 -8.50 -19.24
N TYR A 89 16.57 -7.78 -18.36
CA TYR A 89 17.24 -8.39 -17.21
C TYR A 89 16.26 -8.88 -16.15
N VAL A 90 15.14 -8.16 -15.93
CA VAL A 90 14.08 -8.64 -15.05
C VAL A 90 13.50 -9.95 -15.57
N GLU A 91 13.20 -10.02 -16.86
CA GLU A 91 12.72 -11.25 -17.51
C GLU A 91 13.77 -12.37 -17.45
N LEU A 92 15.04 -12.06 -17.67
CA LEU A 92 16.14 -13.01 -17.57
C LEU A 92 16.22 -13.64 -16.17
N ILE A 93 16.15 -12.82 -15.12
CA ILE A 93 16.16 -13.30 -13.73
C ILE A 93 14.96 -14.22 -13.46
N ILE A 94 13.76 -13.79 -13.84
CA ILE A 94 12.53 -14.56 -13.62
C ILE A 94 12.56 -15.88 -14.39
N ASN A 95 13.05 -15.89 -15.62
CA ASN A 95 13.14 -17.08 -16.46
C ASN A 95 14.18 -18.12 -15.97
N GLN A 96 15.07 -17.76 -15.02
CA GLN A 96 15.95 -18.72 -14.34
C GLN A 96 15.25 -19.48 -13.19
N LEU A 97 13.99 -19.14 -12.89
CA LEU A 97 13.24 -19.68 -11.77
C LEU A 97 12.09 -20.59 -12.24
N LYS A 98 11.80 -21.61 -11.46
CA LYS A 98 10.62 -22.49 -11.57
C LYS A 98 9.79 -22.41 -10.31
N ASN A 99 8.54 -22.90 -10.39
CA ASN A 99 7.57 -22.90 -9.28
C ASN A 99 7.38 -21.48 -8.71
N ILE A 100 7.28 -20.50 -9.60
CA ILE A 100 7.22 -19.10 -9.26
C ILE A 100 5.93 -18.80 -8.47
N VAL A 101 6.11 -18.05 -7.38
CA VAL A 101 5.05 -17.51 -6.55
C VAL A 101 5.28 -16.02 -6.36
N PHE A 102 4.26 -15.22 -6.61
CA PHE A 102 4.24 -13.82 -6.19
C PHE A 102 3.83 -13.75 -4.72
N SER A 103 4.75 -13.33 -3.85
CA SER A 103 4.55 -13.36 -2.40
C SER A 103 4.16 -12.01 -1.81
N ARG A 104 4.46 -10.91 -2.54
CA ARG A 104 4.12 -9.56 -2.12
C ARG A 104 3.93 -8.64 -3.32
N VAL A 105 2.93 -7.78 -3.21
CA VAL A 105 2.71 -6.64 -4.11
C VAL A 105 2.42 -5.40 -3.27
N ASP A 106 3.12 -4.29 -3.55
CA ASP A 106 2.78 -2.98 -3.00
C ASP A 106 2.20 -2.12 -4.13
N ILE A 107 0.95 -1.70 -3.95
CA ILE A 107 0.21 -0.90 -4.91
C ILE A 107 0.17 0.54 -4.39
N ALA A 108 0.59 1.49 -5.21
CA ALA A 108 0.55 2.90 -4.89
C ALA A 108 -0.52 3.61 -5.72
N THR A 109 -1.39 4.35 -5.04
CA THR A 109 -2.38 5.24 -5.65
C THR A 109 -2.08 6.67 -5.23
N ASP A 110 -1.81 7.52 -6.20
CA ASP A 110 -1.54 8.94 -6.01
C ASP A 110 -2.80 9.77 -6.21
N PHE A 111 -3.01 10.75 -5.33
CA PHE A 111 -4.15 11.66 -5.35
C PHE A 111 -3.69 13.11 -5.33
N ASN A 112 -4.40 13.95 -6.04
CA ASN A 112 -4.37 15.39 -5.82
C ASN A 112 -5.56 15.78 -4.94
N LEU A 113 -5.29 16.13 -3.69
CA LEU A 113 -6.30 16.50 -2.70
C LEU A 113 -6.39 18.02 -2.48
N ASP A 114 -5.94 18.83 -3.45
CA ASP A 114 -6.09 20.28 -3.37
C ASP A 114 -7.57 20.69 -3.24
N GLY A 115 -7.85 21.56 -2.29
CA GLY A 115 -9.21 21.96 -1.95
C GLY A 115 -10.03 20.94 -1.15
N PHE A 116 -9.44 19.80 -0.74
CA PHE A 116 -10.07 18.81 0.13
C PHE A 116 -9.53 18.92 1.56
N ASN A 117 -10.00 19.89 2.31
CA ASN A 117 -9.53 20.11 3.69
C ASN A 117 -10.06 19.09 4.69
N ASP A 118 -11.14 18.35 4.36
CA ASP A 118 -11.86 17.49 5.28
C ASP A 118 -11.85 16.01 4.86
N PHE A 119 -10.83 15.60 4.10
CA PHE A 119 -10.77 14.24 3.59
C PHE A 119 -10.19 13.30 4.66
N ASP A 120 -11.02 12.44 5.23
CA ASP A 120 -10.56 11.40 6.15
C ASP A 120 -10.70 10.02 5.50
N PHE A 121 -9.56 9.36 5.31
CA PHE A 121 -9.54 7.97 4.88
C PHE A 121 -9.78 7.08 6.10
N GLN A 122 -10.77 6.23 6.01
CA GLN A 122 -11.10 5.27 7.05
C GLN A 122 -11.03 3.86 6.49
N CYS A 123 -10.41 2.95 7.24
CA CYS A 123 -10.45 1.54 6.87
C CYS A 123 -11.86 0.98 7.14
N THR A 124 -12.45 0.32 6.14
CA THR A 124 -13.77 -0.31 6.28
C THR A 124 -13.76 -1.56 7.16
N ARG A 125 -12.56 -2.10 7.44
CA ARG A 125 -12.35 -3.24 8.34
C ARG A 125 -11.89 -2.76 9.70
N PRO A 126 -12.23 -3.47 10.79
CA PRO A 126 -11.69 -3.18 12.11
C PRO A 126 -10.20 -3.57 12.13
N VAL A 127 -9.34 -2.58 11.97
CA VAL A 127 -7.88 -2.72 12.04
C VAL A 127 -7.31 -1.70 13.01
N SER A 128 -6.11 -1.94 13.50
CA SER A 128 -5.39 -0.93 14.28
C SER A 128 -5.01 0.25 13.39
N GLU A 129 -5.12 1.45 13.94
CA GLU A 129 -4.70 2.69 13.26
C GLU A 129 -3.57 3.34 14.03
N THR A 130 -2.57 3.85 13.30
CA THR A 130 -1.47 4.65 13.85
C THR A 130 -1.32 5.92 13.03
N HIS A 131 -1.37 7.06 13.72
CA HIS A 131 -1.27 8.37 13.09
C HIS A 131 0.06 9.03 13.46
N PHE A 132 0.76 9.56 12.47
CA PHE A 132 1.97 10.33 12.63
C PHE A 132 1.67 11.79 12.32
N LEU A 133 1.94 12.64 13.31
CA LEU A 133 1.70 14.08 13.21
C LEU A 133 3.01 14.79 12.89
N GLY A 134 2.95 15.76 12.00
CA GLY A 134 4.05 16.68 11.76
C GLY A 134 4.21 17.73 12.88
N THR A 135 5.20 18.61 12.74
CA THR A 135 5.47 19.71 13.67
C THR A 135 4.27 20.66 13.84
N THR A 136 3.45 20.78 12.81
CA THR A 136 2.20 21.58 12.82
C THR A 136 1.02 20.84 13.45
N LYS A 137 1.24 19.64 14.02
CA LYS A 137 0.20 18.74 14.55
C LYS A 137 -0.85 18.30 13.51
N LYS A 138 -0.58 18.51 12.22
CA LYS A 138 -1.37 17.93 11.14
C LYS A 138 -0.92 16.51 10.87
N ILE A 139 -1.86 15.65 10.50
CA ILE A 139 -1.56 14.26 10.12
C ILE A 139 -0.75 14.29 8.83
N GLN A 140 0.42 13.64 8.86
CA GLN A 140 1.29 13.45 7.69
C GLN A 140 1.25 12.01 7.18
N THR A 141 1.03 11.05 8.08
CA THR A 141 0.97 9.63 7.71
C THR A 141 -0.05 8.91 8.60
N LYS A 142 -0.83 8.01 7.98
CA LYS A 142 -1.69 7.05 8.66
C LYS A 142 -1.32 5.64 8.25
N TYR A 143 -1.24 4.74 9.20
CA TYR A 143 -1.13 3.30 8.97
C TYR A 143 -2.41 2.60 9.42
N TYR A 144 -2.84 1.62 8.63
CA TYR A 144 -3.99 0.78 8.93
C TYR A 144 -3.56 -0.69 8.87
N GLY A 145 -3.72 -1.39 10.00
CA GLY A 145 -3.27 -2.76 10.20
C GLY A 145 -1.81 -2.88 10.62
N ALA A 146 -1.35 -4.10 10.77
CA ALA A 146 0.04 -4.42 11.09
C ALA A 146 0.84 -4.69 9.81
N ARG A 147 2.12 -4.33 9.79
CA ARG A 147 3.00 -4.56 8.61
C ARG A 147 3.10 -6.02 8.18
N ASN A 148 2.91 -6.94 9.13
CA ASN A 148 2.98 -8.39 8.89
C ASN A 148 1.61 -9.02 8.63
N SER A 149 0.54 -8.21 8.54
CA SER A 149 -0.77 -8.72 8.17
C SER A 149 -0.84 -9.01 6.67
N ASP A 150 -1.83 -9.81 6.27
CA ASP A 150 -2.09 -10.13 4.86
C ASP A 150 -2.25 -8.88 3.99
N MET A 151 -2.80 -7.82 4.59
CA MET A 151 -2.96 -6.53 3.96
C MET A 151 -2.61 -5.42 4.95
N PHE A 152 -1.74 -4.51 4.54
CA PHE A 152 -1.33 -3.33 5.29
C PHE A 152 -1.46 -2.10 4.42
N TYR A 153 -1.92 -1.00 5.02
CA TYR A 153 -2.15 0.24 4.28
C TYR A 153 -1.36 1.39 4.89
N ARG A 154 -0.82 2.23 4.03
CA ARG A 154 -0.10 3.43 4.38
C ARG A 154 -0.61 4.59 3.54
N LEU A 155 -1.23 5.58 4.19
CA LEU A 155 -1.62 6.85 3.58
C LEU A 155 -0.67 7.93 4.08
N TYR A 156 -0.09 8.71 3.17
CA TYR A 156 0.82 9.77 3.58
C TYR A 156 0.88 10.94 2.60
N ASP A 157 1.29 12.10 3.15
CA ASP A 157 1.55 13.31 2.37
C ASP A 157 2.84 13.12 1.56
N LYS A 158 2.67 12.86 0.27
CA LYS A 158 3.78 12.63 -0.67
C LYS A 158 4.51 13.92 -1.00
N THR A 159 3.83 15.08 -0.91
CA THR A 159 4.47 16.40 -1.06
C THR A 159 5.57 16.57 -0.02
N ILE A 160 5.23 16.39 1.25
CA ILE A 160 6.18 16.53 2.36
C ILE A 160 7.33 15.51 2.22
N GLU A 161 7.01 14.24 1.96
CA GLU A 161 8.03 13.18 1.80
C GLU A 161 9.04 13.52 0.68
N GLN A 162 8.59 14.09 -0.43
CA GLN A 162 9.50 14.46 -1.53
C GLN A 162 10.30 15.73 -1.21
N GLN A 163 9.73 16.69 -0.48
CA GLN A 163 10.45 17.88 -0.02
C GLN A 163 11.55 17.51 0.98
N GLU A 164 11.29 16.59 1.91
CA GLU A 164 12.29 16.07 2.85
C GLU A 164 13.45 15.36 2.13
N LYS A 165 13.20 14.79 0.95
CA LYS A 165 14.23 14.21 0.06
C LYS A 165 14.97 15.25 -0.80
N GLY A 166 14.72 16.55 -0.57
CA GLY A 166 15.38 17.66 -1.25
C GLY A 166 14.87 17.98 -2.65
N LYS A 167 13.70 17.45 -3.05
CA LYS A 167 13.09 17.80 -4.34
C LYS A 167 12.40 19.16 -4.26
N VAL A 168 12.60 20.02 -5.26
CA VAL A 168 12.19 21.44 -5.27
C VAL A 168 10.82 21.61 -5.93
N ASP A 169 10.60 20.98 -7.08
CA ASP A 169 9.36 21.10 -7.86
C ASP A 169 8.42 19.93 -7.55
N VAL A 170 7.79 19.98 -6.37
CA VAL A 170 6.87 18.94 -5.92
C VAL A 170 5.44 19.43 -6.02
N PRO A 171 4.52 18.62 -6.62
CA PRO A 171 3.10 18.96 -6.65
C PRO A 171 2.55 19.21 -5.24
N GLN A 172 1.73 20.25 -5.07
CA GLN A 172 1.05 20.52 -3.81
C GLN A 172 -0.12 19.55 -3.62
N ALA A 173 -0.47 19.30 -2.35
CA ALA A 173 -1.58 18.42 -1.98
C ALA A 173 -1.50 17.00 -2.59
N TRP A 174 -0.28 16.53 -2.84
CA TRP A 174 -0.03 15.19 -3.35
C TRP A 174 -0.03 14.19 -2.21
N TRP A 175 -1.04 13.35 -2.16
CA TRP A 175 -1.17 12.26 -1.20
C TRP A 175 -0.99 10.92 -1.88
N ARG A 176 -0.42 9.95 -1.17
CA ARG A 176 -0.27 8.58 -1.64
C ARG A 176 -0.86 7.59 -0.65
N LEU A 177 -1.69 6.69 -1.20
CA LEU A 177 -2.13 5.49 -0.53
C LEU A 177 -1.33 4.31 -1.07
N GLU A 178 -0.58 3.64 -0.20
CA GLU A 178 0.08 2.38 -0.52
C GLU A 178 -0.66 1.23 0.15
N VAL A 179 -0.97 0.21 -0.63
CA VAL A 179 -1.57 -1.04 -0.18
C VAL A 179 -0.55 -2.15 -0.36
N GLN A 180 -0.08 -2.72 0.75
CA GLN A 180 0.81 -3.85 0.76
C GLN A 180 0.00 -5.14 0.91
N LEU A 181 0.11 -6.04 -0.05
CA LEU A 181 -0.47 -7.37 -0.06
C LEU A 181 0.63 -8.39 0.24
N ASN A 182 0.50 -9.13 1.34
CA ASN A 182 1.52 -10.11 1.79
C ASN A 182 1.04 -11.56 1.69
N ASN A 183 -0.24 -11.79 1.42
CA ASN A 183 -0.80 -13.13 1.32
C ASN A 183 -0.83 -13.58 -0.14
N LYS A 184 -0.21 -14.74 -0.45
CA LYS A 184 -0.15 -15.29 -1.81
C LYS A 184 -1.51 -15.31 -2.51
N ARG A 185 -2.56 -15.79 -1.84
CA ARG A 185 -3.90 -15.88 -2.42
C ARG A 185 -4.43 -14.50 -2.82
N ILE A 186 -4.24 -13.50 -1.96
CA ILE A 186 -4.67 -12.12 -2.22
C ILE A 186 -3.84 -11.51 -3.36
N VAL A 187 -2.55 -11.83 -3.42
CA VAL A 187 -1.66 -11.40 -4.51
C VAL A 187 -2.07 -12.05 -5.82
N ASP A 188 -2.36 -13.35 -5.83
CA ASP A 188 -2.84 -14.06 -7.01
C ASP A 188 -4.20 -13.49 -7.48
N ASP A 189 -5.13 -13.26 -6.55
CA ASP A 189 -6.43 -12.64 -6.85
C ASP A 189 -6.25 -11.24 -7.47
N PHE A 190 -5.29 -10.46 -6.97
CA PHE A 190 -4.97 -9.15 -7.53
C PHE A 190 -4.36 -9.23 -8.94
N LEU A 191 -3.43 -10.15 -9.18
CA LEU A 191 -2.70 -10.23 -10.44
C LEU A 191 -3.52 -10.84 -11.59
N TYR A 192 -4.43 -11.77 -11.28
CA TYR A 192 -5.17 -12.55 -12.27
C TYR A 192 -6.64 -12.13 -12.41
N ASN A 193 -7.20 -11.44 -11.45
CA ASN A 193 -8.53 -10.88 -11.53
C ASN A 193 -8.46 -9.40 -11.86
N GLU A 194 -9.49 -8.86 -12.55
CA GLU A 194 -9.56 -7.43 -12.79
C GLU A 194 -9.41 -6.67 -11.46
N PHE A 195 -8.52 -5.70 -11.48
CA PHE A 195 -8.15 -4.88 -10.35
C PHE A 195 -9.39 -4.29 -9.67
N THR A 196 -9.86 -4.94 -8.62
CA THR A 196 -10.80 -4.30 -7.70
C THR A 196 -10.00 -3.30 -6.89
N PRO A 197 -10.26 -2.02 -6.96
CA PRO A 197 -9.46 -1.03 -6.30
C PRO A 197 -9.53 -1.25 -4.78
N PHE A 198 -8.44 -1.73 -4.21
CA PHE A 198 -8.30 -1.92 -2.75
C PHE A 198 -8.49 -0.64 -1.96
N TYR A 199 -8.43 0.52 -2.60
CA TYR A 199 -8.80 1.79 -2.01
C TYR A 199 -10.30 1.87 -1.66
N ASP A 200 -11.19 1.10 -2.29
CA ASP A 200 -12.60 1.01 -1.86
C ASP A 200 -12.73 0.47 -0.42
N MET A 201 -11.69 -0.19 0.07
CA MET A 201 -11.62 -0.67 1.45
C MET A 201 -11.19 0.42 2.45
N ILE A 202 -10.52 1.48 1.98
CA ILE A 202 -9.98 2.56 2.82
C ILE A 202 -10.71 3.87 2.55
N VAL A 203 -11.14 4.09 1.31
CA VAL A 203 -11.97 5.23 0.97
C VAL A 203 -13.33 4.98 1.61
N GLY A 204 -13.30 5.16 2.90
CA GLY A 204 -14.52 5.22 3.65
C GLY A 204 -15.30 6.38 3.12
N ARG A 205 -16.44 6.27 3.00
CA ARG A 205 -17.64 6.96 3.41
C ARG A 205 -17.44 8.37 3.97
N TYR A 206 -16.65 9.20 3.32
CA TYR A 206 -16.94 10.59 3.28
C TYR A 206 -17.96 10.84 2.14
N GLU A 207 -19.10 10.23 2.22
CA GLU A 207 -20.32 10.89 1.77
C GLU A 207 -20.38 12.10 2.66
N GLY A 208 -20.14 13.28 2.08
CA GLY A 208 -20.16 14.51 2.80
C GLY A 208 -21.39 14.50 3.70
N PHE A 209 -21.21 14.90 4.94
CA PHE A 209 -22.29 14.98 5.91
C PHE A 209 -23.35 15.82 5.22
N ASP A 210 -24.35 15.16 4.67
CA ASP A 210 -25.40 15.81 3.92
C ASP A 210 -26.10 16.77 4.89
N GLU A 211 -26.23 18.04 4.52
CA GLU A 211 -26.95 19.03 5.32
C GLU A 211 -28.38 18.55 5.65
N SER A 212 -28.94 17.67 4.82
CA SER A 212 -30.20 17.00 5.08
C SER A 212 -30.22 16.20 6.40
N PHE A 213 -29.06 15.70 6.83
CA PHE A 213 -28.92 14.99 8.10
C PHE A 213 -29.14 15.93 9.30
N PHE A 214 -28.72 17.21 9.17
CA PHE A 214 -28.96 18.20 10.20
C PHE A 214 -30.45 18.44 10.47
N SER A 215 -31.28 18.46 9.43
CA SER A 215 -32.71 18.63 9.52
C SER A 215 -33.41 17.49 10.27
N LYS A 216 -32.80 16.33 10.38
CA LYS A 216 -33.31 15.14 11.09
C LYS A 216 -32.93 15.14 12.57
N CYS A 217 -31.97 15.95 12.99
CA CYS A 217 -31.55 16.05 14.39
C CYS A 217 -32.47 17.02 15.16
N LYS A 218 -32.87 16.62 16.37
CA LYS A 218 -33.74 17.45 17.19
C LYS A 218 -33.06 18.72 17.69
N ASN A 219 -31.76 18.71 17.82
CA ASN A 219 -30.96 19.82 18.33
C ASN A 219 -29.50 19.67 17.94
N MET A 220 -28.70 20.72 18.14
CA MET A 220 -27.26 20.74 17.82
C MET A 220 -26.47 19.65 18.56
N LYS A 221 -26.85 19.29 19.79
CA LYS A 221 -26.17 18.25 20.57
C LYS A 221 -26.33 16.89 19.91
N ASP A 222 -27.54 16.56 19.46
CA ASP A 222 -27.81 15.32 18.74
C ASP A 222 -27.06 15.30 17.42
N PHE A 223 -27.02 16.41 16.69
CA PHE A 223 -26.27 16.55 15.46
C PHE A 223 -24.77 16.29 15.67
N LEU A 224 -24.13 16.94 16.62
CA LEU A 224 -22.71 16.77 16.92
C LEU A 224 -22.41 15.33 17.37
N PHE A 225 -23.29 14.76 18.21
CA PHE A 225 -23.13 13.37 18.66
C PHE A 225 -23.19 12.38 17.49
N PHE A 226 -24.22 12.49 16.64
CA PHE A 226 -24.35 11.59 15.51
C PHE A 226 -23.30 11.83 14.42
N LYS A 227 -22.85 13.07 14.24
CA LYS A 227 -21.73 13.42 13.40
C LYS A 227 -20.47 12.69 13.83
N GLU A 228 -20.12 12.75 15.12
CA GLU A 228 -18.94 12.05 15.66
C GLU A 228 -19.03 10.53 15.51
N VAL A 229 -20.21 9.96 15.78
CA VAL A 229 -20.43 8.51 15.59
C VAL A 229 -20.36 8.10 14.12
N TYR A 230 -20.81 8.97 13.22
CA TYR A 230 -20.75 8.71 11.78
C TYR A 230 -19.31 8.77 11.27
N ILE A 231 -18.53 9.74 11.72
CA ILE A 231 -17.13 9.91 11.36
C ILE A 231 -16.27 8.82 12.01
N HIS A 232 -16.50 8.55 13.28
CA HIS A 232 -15.72 7.60 14.07
C HIS A 232 -16.53 6.36 14.42
N ARG A 233 -16.65 5.42 13.47
CA ARG A 233 -17.48 4.21 13.64
C ARG A 233 -17.10 3.32 14.82
N ASN A 234 -15.86 3.37 15.28
CA ASN A 234 -15.45 2.71 16.52
C ASN A 234 -16.23 3.19 17.75
N TYR A 235 -16.88 4.35 17.67
CA TYR A 235 -17.78 4.79 18.74
C TYR A 235 -19.13 4.05 18.73
N LEU A 236 -19.52 3.43 17.61
CA LEU A 236 -20.74 2.62 17.56
C LEU A 236 -20.76 1.52 18.63
N ASP A 237 -19.59 0.91 18.91
CA ASP A 237 -19.50 -0.17 19.90
C ASP A 237 -19.67 0.33 21.33
N ARG A 238 -19.44 1.62 21.55
CA ARG A 238 -19.60 2.29 22.85
C ARG A 238 -21.01 2.82 23.10
N LEU A 239 -21.86 2.83 22.06
CA LEU A 239 -23.23 3.28 22.17
C LEU A 239 -24.12 2.25 22.87
N SER A 240 -25.05 2.72 23.68
CA SER A 240 -26.15 1.92 24.19
C SER A 240 -27.03 1.40 23.04
N ARG A 241 -27.78 0.33 23.30
CA ARG A 241 -28.71 -0.24 22.30
C ARG A 241 -29.65 0.82 21.72
N ARG A 242 -30.23 1.68 22.58
CA ARG A 242 -31.17 2.74 22.20
C ARG A 242 -30.51 3.78 21.27
N GLU A 243 -29.27 4.16 21.55
CA GLU A 243 -28.50 5.09 20.70
C GLU A 243 -28.16 4.48 19.35
N LYS A 244 -27.79 3.19 19.32
CA LYS A 244 -27.56 2.43 18.07
C LYS A 244 -28.82 2.37 17.21
N GLU A 245 -29.97 2.10 17.83
CA GLU A 245 -31.27 2.08 17.15
C GLU A 245 -31.62 3.44 16.56
N GLY A 246 -31.39 4.52 17.33
CA GLY A 246 -31.58 5.91 16.90
C GLY A 246 -30.69 6.27 15.71
N PHE A 247 -29.41 5.94 15.78
CA PHE A 247 -28.45 6.15 14.70
C PHE A 247 -28.82 5.40 13.42
N ASN A 248 -29.18 4.11 13.55
CA ASN A 248 -29.56 3.28 12.39
C ASN A 248 -30.88 3.75 11.75
N LYS A 249 -31.81 4.27 12.53
CA LYS A 249 -33.07 4.82 12.01
C LYS A 249 -32.81 6.07 11.18
N MET A 250 -31.97 6.99 11.66
CA MET A 250 -31.63 8.22 10.93
C MET A 250 -30.83 7.94 9.64
N LYS A 251 -30.14 6.82 9.57
CA LYS A 251 -29.37 6.42 8.37
C LYS A 251 -30.24 5.82 7.25
N LYS A 252 -31.43 5.29 7.59
CA LYS A 252 -32.34 4.63 6.64
C LYS A 252 -33.35 5.57 5.99
N GLU A 253 -33.55 6.74 6.57
CA GLU A 253 -34.42 7.83 6.06
C GLU A 253 -33.58 8.85 5.26
#